data_849be0e71016a42fea684f3b9957511c
#
_entry.id   849be0e71016a42fea684f3b9957511c
#
_cell.length_a   1.000
_cell.length_b   1.000
_cell.length_c   1.000
_cell.angle_alpha   90.00
_cell.angle_beta   90.00
_cell.angle_gamma   90.00
#
_symmetry.space_group_name_H-M   'P 1'
#
loop_
_entity.id
_entity.type
_entity.pdbx_description
1 polymer ?
#
loop_
_entity_poly.entity_id
_entity_poly.type
_entity_poly.pdbx_seq_one_letter_code
_entity_poly.pdbx_strand_id
1 'polypeptide(L)'
;MSCSRSWTWVSSICADWPFADSDRYTGPWDQETANPVLVVGNQFDPATRYENAQTVAATLPGARLLTLHAWGHTSGFLSSCADEAVARYLVDGTLPAVGTVCEQDEVPFAQ
;
A
#
# COMPACT_ATOMS: atom_id res chain seq x y z
N MET A 1 -15.39 12.05 16.98
CA MET A 1 -14.12 12.83 16.97
C MET A 1 -13.42 12.55 15.63
N SER A 2 -13.23 13.58 14.82
CA SER A 2 -12.66 13.38 13.47
C SER A 2 -11.12 13.26 13.57
N CYS A 3 -10.57 12.11 13.18
CA CYS A 3 -9.12 11.89 13.03
C CYS A 3 -8.44 12.82 12.00
N SER A 4 -9.23 13.54 11.25
CA SER A 4 -8.79 14.42 10.17
C SER A 4 -7.95 15.62 10.64
N ARG A 5 -8.11 16.07 11.88
CA ARG A 5 -7.42 17.25 12.39
C ARG A 5 -5.94 17.02 12.72
N SER A 6 -5.56 15.81 13.14
CA SER A 6 -4.17 15.50 13.48
C SER A 6 -3.26 15.49 12.25
N TRP A 7 -3.73 14.95 11.15
CA TRP A 7 -2.99 14.93 9.89
C TRP A 7 -2.83 16.32 9.27
N THR A 8 -3.80 17.20 9.45
CA THR A 8 -3.71 18.60 8.99
C THR A 8 -2.55 19.31 9.68
N TRP A 9 -2.36 19.09 10.98
CA TRP A 9 -1.25 19.68 11.74
C TRP A 9 0.11 19.15 11.29
N VAL A 10 0.26 17.84 11.09
CA VAL A 10 1.51 17.25 10.61
C VAL A 10 1.84 17.72 9.20
N SER A 11 0.84 17.84 8.34
CA SER A 11 1.01 18.32 6.96
C SER A 11 1.27 19.83 6.86
N SER A 12 0.89 20.62 7.87
CA SER A 12 1.07 22.06 7.87
C SER A 12 2.52 22.50 7.92
N ILE A 13 3.44 21.64 8.36
CA ILE A 13 4.89 21.89 8.33
C ILE A 13 5.37 22.19 6.91
N CYS A 14 4.73 21.61 5.91
CA CYS A 14 5.07 21.79 4.50
C CYS A 14 4.35 22.98 3.85
N ALA A 15 3.41 23.64 4.55
CA ALA A 15 2.61 24.71 3.96
C ALA A 15 3.47 25.92 3.56
N ASP A 16 4.51 26.21 4.34
CA ASP A 16 5.44 27.32 4.10
C ASP A 16 6.77 26.85 3.48
N TRP A 17 6.81 25.62 2.93
CA TRP A 17 8.01 25.12 2.29
C TRP A 17 8.31 25.91 1.02
N PRO A 18 9.44 26.66 0.96
CA PRO A 18 9.67 27.65 -0.09
C PRO A 18 10.15 27.07 -1.42
N PHE A 19 10.39 25.77 -1.44
CA PHE A 19 10.94 25.12 -2.62
C PHE A 19 9.91 24.19 -3.27
N ALA A 20 9.82 24.26 -4.59
CA ALA A 20 9.08 23.33 -5.41
C ALA A 20 9.99 22.84 -6.54
N ASP A 21 10.04 21.54 -6.76
CA ASP A 21 10.69 20.98 -7.92
C ASP A 21 9.79 21.23 -9.15
N SER A 22 10.26 22.06 -10.07
CA SER A 22 9.54 22.37 -11.31
C SER A 22 9.54 21.21 -12.30
N ASP A 23 10.47 20.26 -12.13
CA ASP A 23 10.63 19.07 -12.98
C ASP A 23 10.07 17.81 -12.33
N ARG A 24 9.27 17.96 -11.27
CA ARG A 24 8.63 16.80 -10.64
C ARG A 24 7.71 16.07 -11.62
N TYR A 25 7.73 14.75 -11.58
CA TYR A 25 6.81 13.95 -12.38
C TYR A 25 5.36 14.15 -11.92
N THR A 26 4.50 14.56 -12.84
CA THR A 26 3.07 14.84 -12.58
C THR A 26 2.13 13.91 -13.35
N GLY A 27 2.63 12.82 -13.89
CA GLY A 27 1.90 11.86 -14.71
C GLY A 27 2.34 11.89 -16.17
N PRO A 28 1.76 11.05 -16.98
CA PRO A 28 0.67 10.12 -16.69
C PRO A 28 1.06 8.96 -15.76
N TRP A 29 0.11 8.52 -14.91
CA TRP A 29 0.36 7.47 -13.91
C TRP A 29 -0.03 6.06 -14.37
N ASP A 30 -0.55 5.93 -15.58
CA ASP A 30 -1.07 4.72 -16.22
C ASP A 30 -0.09 4.12 -17.25
N GLN A 31 1.18 4.42 -17.13
CA GLN A 31 2.20 3.90 -18.03
C GLN A 31 2.56 2.45 -17.68
N GLU A 32 2.75 1.63 -18.72
CA GLU A 32 3.29 0.28 -18.54
C GLU A 32 4.70 0.32 -17.95
N THR A 33 4.92 -0.51 -16.95
CA THR A 33 6.23 -0.73 -16.34
C THR A 33 6.90 -1.96 -16.95
N ALA A 34 8.24 -2.01 -16.94
CA ALA A 34 8.99 -3.15 -17.45
C ALA A 34 8.66 -4.47 -16.73
N ASN A 35 8.27 -4.36 -15.47
CA ASN A 35 7.79 -5.47 -14.66
C ASN A 35 6.45 -5.07 -14.02
N PRO A 36 5.51 -5.99 -13.88
CA PRO A 36 4.24 -5.70 -13.21
C PRO A 36 4.47 -5.34 -11.74
N VAL A 37 3.66 -4.45 -11.20
CA VAL A 37 3.78 -3.94 -9.83
C VAL A 37 2.93 -4.78 -8.88
N LEU A 38 3.52 -5.25 -7.78
CA LEU A 38 2.78 -5.82 -6.67
C LEU A 38 2.37 -4.68 -5.72
N VAL A 39 1.07 -4.51 -5.52
CA VAL A 39 0.49 -3.57 -4.55
C VAL A 39 -0.03 -4.38 -3.37
N VAL A 40 0.46 -4.08 -2.18
CA VAL A 40 -0.03 -4.73 -0.95
C VAL A 40 -0.91 -3.74 -0.20
N GLY A 41 -2.17 -4.12 0.02
CA GLY A 41 -3.15 -3.30 0.72
C GLY A 41 -3.60 -3.95 2.01
N ASN A 42 -3.41 -3.25 3.14
CA ASN A 42 -3.85 -3.69 4.44
C ASN A 42 -5.25 -3.12 4.74
N GLN A 43 -6.23 -3.99 5.00
CA GLN A 43 -7.64 -3.59 5.08
C GLN A 43 -7.96 -2.72 6.29
N PHE A 44 -7.26 -2.92 7.40
CA PHE A 44 -7.48 -2.19 8.64
C PHE A 44 -6.28 -1.30 9.01
N ASP A 45 -5.63 -0.72 7.98
CA ASP A 45 -4.51 0.20 8.16
C ASP A 45 -5.02 1.54 8.73
N PRO A 46 -4.55 1.97 9.91
CA PRO A 46 -4.98 3.21 10.54
C PRO A 46 -4.38 4.46 9.90
N ALA A 47 -3.32 4.33 9.09
CA ALA A 47 -2.60 5.45 8.51
C ALA A 47 -2.87 5.62 7.00
N THR A 48 -2.94 4.52 6.25
CA THR A 48 -3.18 4.52 4.80
C THR A 48 -4.42 3.70 4.47
N ARG A 49 -5.38 4.33 3.80
CA ARG A 49 -6.65 3.69 3.47
C ARG A 49 -6.46 2.59 2.43
N TYR A 50 -7.09 1.45 2.67
CA TYR A 50 -7.07 0.31 1.75
C TYR A 50 -7.55 0.67 0.33
N GLU A 51 -8.54 1.55 0.20
CA GLU A 51 -9.06 2.02 -1.09
C GLU A 51 -7.99 2.72 -1.94
N ASN A 52 -6.96 3.29 -1.32
CA ASN A 52 -5.83 3.86 -2.06
C ASN A 52 -5.02 2.75 -2.75
N ALA A 53 -4.79 1.62 -2.08
CA ALA A 53 -4.13 0.46 -2.69
C ALA A 53 -4.94 -0.11 -3.85
N GLN A 54 -6.27 -0.19 -3.71
CA GLN A 54 -7.16 -0.59 -4.80
C GLN A 54 -7.06 0.37 -5.99
N THR A 55 -7.06 1.68 -5.73
CA THR A 55 -6.93 2.71 -6.77
C THR A 55 -5.59 2.59 -7.50
N VAL A 56 -4.48 2.44 -6.77
CA VAL A 56 -3.15 2.28 -7.36
C VAL A 56 -3.10 1.03 -8.24
N ALA A 57 -3.59 -0.10 -7.73
CA ALA A 57 -3.61 -1.36 -8.49
C ALA A 57 -4.49 -1.29 -9.74
N ALA A 58 -5.57 -0.50 -9.71
CA ALA A 58 -6.44 -0.29 -10.87
C ALA A 58 -5.85 0.70 -11.89
N THR A 59 -4.99 1.62 -11.44
CA THR A 59 -4.39 2.64 -12.31
C THR A 59 -3.17 2.09 -13.06
N LEU A 60 -2.36 1.27 -12.42
CA LEU A 60 -1.12 0.75 -13.01
C LEU A 60 -1.41 -0.48 -13.88
N PRO A 61 -1.06 -0.46 -15.19
CA PRO A 61 -1.24 -1.61 -16.06
C PRO A 61 -0.50 -2.85 -15.55
N GLY A 62 -1.19 -3.99 -15.54
CA GLY A 62 -0.60 -5.25 -15.10
C GLY A 62 -0.31 -5.38 -13.59
N ALA A 63 -0.66 -4.37 -12.80
CA ALA A 63 -0.48 -4.45 -11.36
C ALA A 63 -1.33 -5.55 -10.71
N ARG A 64 -0.83 -6.09 -9.61
CA ARG A 64 -1.50 -7.12 -8.82
C ARG A 64 -1.72 -6.61 -7.40
N LEU A 65 -2.98 -6.59 -6.96
CA LEU A 65 -3.33 -6.32 -5.58
C LEU A 65 -3.24 -7.60 -4.75
N LEU A 66 -2.49 -7.55 -3.67
CA LEU A 66 -2.52 -8.50 -2.58
C LEU A 66 -3.24 -7.83 -1.41
N THR A 67 -4.35 -8.40 -1.01
CA THR A 67 -5.13 -7.92 0.14
C THR A 67 -4.65 -8.59 1.41
N LEU A 68 -4.44 -7.80 2.46
CA LEU A 68 -4.12 -8.31 3.78
C LEU A 68 -5.23 -7.92 4.76
N HIS A 69 -5.87 -8.91 5.36
CA HIS A 69 -6.81 -8.73 6.48
C HIS A 69 -6.00 -8.63 7.78
N ALA A 70 -5.47 -7.46 8.07
CA ALA A 70 -4.66 -7.24 9.25
C ALA A 70 -4.92 -5.88 9.89
N TRP A 71 -4.62 -5.80 11.17
CA TRP A 71 -4.63 -4.59 11.97
C TRP A 71 -3.19 -4.08 12.11
N GLY A 72 -2.92 -2.92 11.59
CA GLY A 72 -1.59 -2.31 11.65
C GLY A 72 -1.24 -1.53 10.39
N HIS A 73 -0.18 -0.74 10.48
CA HIS A 73 0.33 -0.01 9.34
C HIS A 73 1.40 -0.82 8.62
N THR A 74 1.33 -0.88 7.30
CA THR A 74 2.15 -1.71 6.42
C THR A 74 1.85 -3.22 6.54
N SER A 75 2.54 -4.07 5.77
CA SER A 75 2.27 -5.52 5.75
C SER A 75 3.38 -6.36 6.40
N GLY A 76 4.58 -5.80 6.54
CA GLY A 76 5.74 -6.57 6.99
C GLY A 76 5.55 -7.17 8.39
N PHE A 77 5.81 -8.48 8.50
CA PHE A 77 5.73 -9.25 9.75
C PHE A 77 4.32 -9.39 10.36
N LEU A 78 3.28 -9.05 9.63
CA LEU A 78 1.90 -9.24 10.09
C LEU A 78 1.31 -10.57 9.61
N SER A 79 1.81 -11.10 8.49
CA SER A 79 1.28 -12.29 7.85
C SER A 79 2.39 -13.03 7.10
N SER A 80 2.64 -14.26 7.49
CA SER A 80 3.58 -15.15 6.79
C SER A 80 3.16 -15.38 5.31
N CYS A 81 1.87 -15.44 5.05
CA CYS A 81 1.31 -15.52 3.69
C CYS A 81 1.70 -14.30 2.85
N ALA A 82 1.54 -13.09 3.40
CA ALA A 82 1.89 -11.86 2.69
C ALA A 82 3.40 -11.72 2.50
N ASP A 83 4.18 -12.01 3.54
CA ASP A 83 5.64 -11.95 3.50
C ASP A 83 6.22 -12.93 2.47
N GLU A 84 5.68 -14.16 2.37
CA GLU A 84 6.08 -15.12 1.35
C GLU A 84 5.75 -14.64 -0.07
N ALA A 85 4.56 -14.07 -0.28
CA ALA A 85 4.17 -13.52 -1.58
C ALA A 85 5.08 -12.36 -2.00
N VAL A 86 5.39 -11.45 -1.08
CA VAL A 86 6.32 -10.33 -1.31
C VAL A 86 7.74 -10.85 -1.59
N ALA A 87 8.21 -11.82 -0.82
CA ALA A 87 9.53 -12.41 -1.02
C ALA A 87 9.66 -13.06 -2.42
N ARG A 88 8.68 -13.85 -2.86
CA ARG A 88 8.66 -14.43 -4.21
C ARG A 88 8.69 -13.36 -5.29
N TYR A 89 7.87 -12.32 -5.13
CA TYR A 89 7.86 -11.20 -6.07
C TYR A 89 9.23 -10.50 -6.16
N LEU A 90 9.89 -10.25 -5.03
CA LEU A 90 11.20 -9.60 -5.01
C LEU A 90 12.33 -10.47 -5.56
N VAL A 91 12.23 -11.80 -5.41
CA VAL A 91 13.30 -12.73 -5.86
C VAL A 91 13.19 -13.06 -7.35
N ASP A 92 12.00 -13.33 -7.85
CA ASP A 92 11.80 -13.85 -9.21
C ASP A 92 10.67 -13.17 -9.99
N GLY A 93 10.03 -12.12 -9.44
CA GLY A 93 8.93 -11.40 -10.08
C GLY A 93 7.59 -12.15 -10.05
N THR A 94 7.48 -13.25 -9.32
CA THR A 94 6.25 -14.04 -9.27
C THR A 94 5.14 -13.28 -8.53
N LEU A 95 4.06 -13.00 -9.25
CA LEU A 95 2.87 -12.37 -8.67
C LEU A 95 1.94 -13.41 -8.03
N PRO A 96 1.27 -13.07 -6.92
CA PRO A 96 0.22 -13.91 -6.38
C PRO A 96 -0.97 -14.01 -7.35
N ALA A 97 -1.84 -15.00 -7.17
CA ALA A 97 -3.05 -15.14 -7.96
C ALA A 97 -3.95 -13.90 -7.82
N VAL A 98 -4.78 -13.64 -8.83
CA VAL A 98 -5.77 -12.55 -8.76
C VAL A 98 -6.73 -12.79 -7.61
N GLY A 99 -6.96 -11.77 -6.78
CA GLY A 99 -7.86 -11.86 -5.64
C GLY A 99 -7.28 -12.59 -4.43
N THR A 100 -5.95 -12.79 -4.38
CA THR A 100 -5.30 -13.36 -3.18
C THR A 100 -5.56 -12.47 -1.98
N VAL A 101 -6.03 -13.10 -0.90
CA VAL A 101 -6.21 -12.49 0.42
C VAL A 101 -5.36 -13.27 1.42
N CYS A 102 -4.59 -12.57 2.22
CA CYS A 102 -3.84 -13.12 3.34
C CYS A 102 -4.45 -12.67 4.65
N GLU A 103 -4.45 -13.53 5.65
CA GLU A 103 -4.89 -13.21 7.00
C GLU A 103 -3.69 -12.87 7.88
N GLN A 104 -3.91 -12.07 8.92
CA GLN A 104 -2.91 -11.82 9.94
C GLN A 104 -2.64 -13.08 10.77
N ASP A 105 -1.36 -13.36 11.06
CA ASP A 105 -0.97 -14.57 11.81
C ASP A 105 -1.42 -14.49 13.26
N GLU A 106 -1.34 -13.30 13.86
CA GLU A 106 -1.76 -13.07 15.23
C GLU A 106 -2.89 -12.04 15.27
N VAL A 107 -4.06 -12.45 15.74
CA VAL A 107 -5.21 -11.54 15.86
C VAL A 107 -5.04 -10.70 17.14
N PRO A 108 -4.99 -9.36 17.03
CA PRO A 108 -4.93 -8.50 18.20
C PRO A 108 -6.11 -8.74 19.14
N PHE A 109 -5.83 -8.80 20.44
CA PHE A 109 -6.84 -8.98 21.49
C PHE A 109 -7.60 -10.31 21.46
N ALA A 110 -7.11 -11.32 20.74
CA ALA A 110 -7.62 -12.68 20.88
C ALA A 110 -7.36 -13.18 22.31
N GLN A 111 -8.43 -13.58 23.00
CA GLN A 111 -8.39 -14.16 24.36
C GLN A 111 -8.34 -15.69 24.28
#